data_0935c81440545c2c6841b9da075caf33
#
_entry.id   0935c81440545c2c6841b9da075caf33
#
_cell.length_a   1.000
_cell.length_b   1.000
_cell.length_c   1.000
_cell.angle_alpha   90.00
_cell.angle_beta   90.00
_cell.angle_gamma   90.00
#
_symmetry.space_group_name_H-M   'P 1'
#
loop_
_entity.id
_entity.type
_entity.pdbx_description
1 polymer ?
#
loop_
_entity_poly.entity_id
_entity_poly.type
_entity_poly.pdbx_seq_one_letter_code
_entity_poly.pdbx_strand_id
1 'polypeptide(L)'
;LSNLVAVYEQTRGKYHLETSVVRSKYAYFLRQAQDMDQAYEEYAIVAEGFRYVNGELHPDTLFVRQQFVECALELGEYEEALPLLQSLLNDCRYVFGPTNPATITTWKNYVTCLSELERDEQALAEGRELLPTCLNVLGPNHRDTVYLQGMYATLLRNCGHLAEAAEQFGYALAGRRNLYGPEHPRTLNVWTQYASTLAEAGQFKQALPELRSLLDAYRRATGEDSPETLEAWNTYALYLYEARAWWEALAQYEALTQFHENNQGEYGRDTNIARGRYVLCLRAVERYFDAFAECAKVVEGCRKVYGDKHFVTLHARTEYAHCLVDLHRYDEALAAWAALLDDSREVNGPESEKTLSVWNHYAWTLFHAGRVSEAEVEYEFLIEETVRILGADHPFTKNFREVAQRVATHLDKK
;
A
#
# COMPACT_ATOMS: atom_id res chain seq x y z
N LEU A 1 -29.72 -31.00 9.88
CA LEU A 1 -30.52 -30.20 8.93
C LEU A 1 -30.49 -30.80 7.52
N SER A 2 -29.35 -31.28 7.02
CA SER A 2 -29.21 -31.91 5.69
C SER A 2 -30.25 -33.00 5.46
N ASN A 3 -30.39 -33.98 6.40
CA ASN A 3 -31.39 -35.02 6.31
C ASN A 3 -32.83 -34.47 6.28
N LEU A 4 -33.09 -33.37 6.99
CA LEU A 4 -34.42 -32.75 6.99
C LEU A 4 -34.71 -32.08 5.63
N VAL A 5 -33.72 -31.45 5.03
CA VAL A 5 -33.82 -30.91 3.67
C VAL A 5 -34.18 -32.02 2.68
N ALA A 6 -33.48 -33.16 2.73
CA ALA A 6 -33.74 -34.29 1.85
C ALA A 6 -35.19 -34.86 2.01
N VAL A 7 -35.70 -34.97 3.25
CA VAL A 7 -37.07 -35.39 3.51
C VAL A 7 -38.10 -34.44 2.93
N TYR A 8 -37.91 -33.14 3.12
CA TYR A 8 -38.81 -32.11 2.55
C TYR A 8 -38.75 -32.09 1.02
N GLU A 9 -37.56 -32.26 0.43
CA GLU A 9 -37.39 -32.34 -1.01
C GLU A 9 -38.12 -33.54 -1.63
N GLN A 10 -38.01 -34.72 -0.99
CA GLN A 10 -38.72 -35.95 -1.44
C GLN A 10 -40.22 -35.85 -1.27
N THR A 11 -40.70 -35.23 -0.20
CA THR A 11 -42.14 -35.24 0.13
C THR A 11 -42.91 -34.07 -0.50
N ARG A 12 -42.27 -32.93 -0.74
CA ARG A 12 -42.92 -31.69 -1.20
C ARG A 12 -42.32 -31.13 -2.49
N GLY A 13 -41.14 -31.59 -2.87
CA GLY A 13 -40.40 -31.11 -4.04
C GLY A 13 -39.37 -30.05 -3.74
N LYS A 14 -38.40 -29.94 -4.66
CA LYS A 14 -37.18 -29.10 -4.51
C LYS A 14 -37.47 -27.61 -4.26
N TYR A 15 -38.46 -27.07 -4.97
CA TYR A 15 -38.80 -25.64 -4.95
C TYR A 15 -40.07 -25.33 -4.14
N HIS A 16 -40.55 -26.25 -3.32
CA HIS A 16 -41.65 -25.94 -2.43
C HIS A 16 -41.24 -24.97 -1.34
N LEU A 17 -42.10 -24.01 -0.96
CA LEU A 17 -41.77 -22.95 0.01
C LEU A 17 -41.17 -23.50 1.30
N GLU A 18 -41.77 -24.53 1.90
CA GLU A 18 -41.25 -25.09 3.14
C GLU A 18 -39.90 -25.78 2.96
N THR A 19 -39.63 -26.41 1.81
CA THR A 19 -38.31 -26.96 1.46
C THR A 19 -37.29 -25.84 1.38
N SER A 20 -37.61 -24.75 0.71
CA SER A 20 -36.77 -23.59 0.58
C SER A 20 -36.46 -22.91 1.93
N VAL A 21 -37.46 -22.82 2.83
CA VAL A 21 -37.28 -22.29 4.19
C VAL A 21 -36.35 -23.17 5.03
N VAL A 22 -36.51 -24.50 4.98
CA VAL A 22 -35.63 -25.43 5.73
C VAL A 22 -34.21 -25.38 5.16
N ARG A 23 -34.08 -25.33 3.84
CA ARG A 23 -32.80 -25.23 3.14
C ARG A 23 -32.10 -23.91 3.46
N SER A 24 -32.82 -22.80 3.53
CA SER A 24 -32.26 -21.47 3.94
C SER A 24 -31.66 -21.51 5.34
N LYS A 25 -32.35 -22.18 6.28
CA LYS A 25 -31.79 -22.40 7.63
C LYS A 25 -30.54 -23.26 7.61
N TYR A 26 -30.52 -24.28 6.76
CA TYR A 26 -29.35 -25.14 6.60
C TYR A 26 -28.17 -24.36 6.04
N ALA A 27 -28.37 -23.60 4.97
CA ALA A 27 -27.37 -22.71 4.40
C ALA A 27 -26.82 -21.68 5.43
N TYR A 28 -27.71 -21.10 6.23
CA TYR A 28 -27.28 -20.19 7.32
C TYR A 28 -26.35 -20.87 8.33
N PHE A 29 -26.66 -22.12 8.75
CA PHE A 29 -25.79 -22.84 9.67
C PHE A 29 -24.49 -23.32 9.04
N LEU A 30 -24.45 -23.62 7.73
CA LEU A 30 -23.23 -23.90 7.00
C LEU A 30 -22.31 -22.67 7.02
N ARG A 31 -22.87 -21.48 6.73
CA ARG A 31 -22.12 -20.19 6.80
C ARG A 31 -21.57 -19.95 8.21
N GLN A 32 -22.33 -20.20 9.28
CA GLN A 32 -21.85 -20.08 10.65
C GLN A 32 -20.75 -21.12 11.00
N ALA A 33 -20.76 -22.26 10.36
CA ALA A 33 -19.74 -23.31 10.49
C ALA A 33 -18.51 -23.07 9.59
N GLN A 34 -18.48 -21.95 8.85
CA GLN A 34 -17.45 -21.59 7.86
C GLN A 34 -17.33 -22.55 6.67
N ASP A 35 -18.37 -23.31 6.40
CA ASP A 35 -18.49 -24.14 5.19
C ASP A 35 -19.14 -23.30 4.08
N MET A 36 -18.33 -22.40 3.53
CA MET A 36 -18.80 -21.33 2.63
C MET A 36 -19.22 -21.87 1.27
N ASP A 37 -18.49 -22.86 0.73
CA ASP A 37 -18.80 -23.47 -0.55
C ASP A 37 -20.18 -24.13 -0.54
N GLN A 38 -20.46 -24.96 0.48
CA GLN A 38 -21.78 -25.59 0.64
C GLN A 38 -22.87 -24.55 0.93
N ALA A 39 -22.58 -23.51 1.72
CA ALA A 39 -23.53 -22.45 1.99
C ALA A 39 -23.93 -21.72 0.70
N TYR A 40 -22.95 -21.42 -0.17
CA TYR A 40 -23.15 -20.77 -1.47
C TYR A 40 -24.06 -21.62 -2.37
N GLU A 41 -23.76 -22.92 -2.54
CA GLU A 41 -24.58 -23.84 -3.33
C GLU A 41 -26.02 -23.91 -2.82
N GLU A 42 -26.19 -24.04 -1.50
CA GLU A 42 -27.51 -24.12 -0.89
C GLU A 42 -28.30 -22.82 -1.03
N TYR A 43 -27.67 -21.64 -0.86
CA TYR A 43 -28.32 -20.36 -1.09
C TYR A 43 -28.69 -20.13 -2.56
N ALA A 44 -27.93 -20.63 -3.52
CA ALA A 44 -28.30 -20.60 -4.93
C ALA A 44 -29.64 -21.33 -5.18
N ILE A 45 -29.76 -22.53 -4.63
CA ILE A 45 -31.01 -23.33 -4.75
C ILE A 45 -32.18 -22.64 -4.04
N VAL A 46 -31.94 -22.08 -2.87
CA VAL A 46 -32.96 -21.34 -2.09
C VAL A 46 -33.44 -20.11 -2.87
N ALA A 47 -32.53 -19.35 -3.48
CA ALA A 47 -32.85 -18.15 -4.27
C ALA A 47 -33.76 -18.53 -5.47
N GLU A 48 -33.43 -19.64 -6.17
CA GLU A 48 -34.32 -20.17 -7.24
C GLU A 48 -35.69 -20.60 -6.72
N GLY A 49 -35.74 -21.27 -5.59
CA GLY A 49 -37.02 -21.72 -4.99
C GLY A 49 -37.91 -20.55 -4.59
N PHE A 50 -37.37 -19.53 -3.93
CA PHE A 50 -38.13 -18.34 -3.59
C PHE A 50 -38.57 -17.53 -4.83
N ARG A 51 -37.69 -17.44 -5.86
CA ARG A 51 -38.07 -16.82 -7.14
C ARG A 51 -39.22 -17.54 -7.81
N TYR A 52 -39.22 -18.86 -7.82
CA TYR A 52 -40.27 -19.69 -8.43
C TYR A 52 -41.60 -19.52 -7.71
N VAL A 53 -41.60 -19.51 -6.37
CA VAL A 53 -42.84 -19.45 -5.58
C VAL A 53 -43.41 -18.06 -5.42
N ASN A 54 -42.53 -17.08 -5.08
CA ASN A 54 -42.94 -15.75 -4.68
C ASN A 54 -42.74 -14.68 -5.78
N GLY A 55 -41.96 -15.01 -6.81
CA GLY A 55 -41.52 -14.07 -7.83
C GLY A 55 -40.25 -13.33 -7.46
N GLU A 56 -39.66 -12.66 -8.45
CA GLU A 56 -38.30 -12.06 -8.39
C GLU A 56 -38.23 -10.87 -7.43
N LEU A 57 -39.27 -10.07 -7.38
CA LEU A 57 -39.32 -8.82 -6.60
C LEU A 57 -39.94 -8.98 -5.19
N HIS A 58 -40.26 -10.22 -4.78
CA HIS A 58 -40.78 -10.42 -3.43
C HIS A 58 -39.72 -10.15 -2.36
N PRO A 59 -40.06 -9.50 -1.24
CA PRO A 59 -39.08 -9.18 -0.18
C PRO A 59 -38.27 -10.37 0.29
N ASP A 60 -38.88 -11.54 0.48
CA ASP A 60 -38.18 -12.77 0.90
C ASP A 60 -37.18 -13.25 -0.19
N THR A 61 -37.56 -13.13 -1.45
CA THR A 61 -36.67 -13.46 -2.58
C THR A 61 -35.44 -12.54 -2.59
N LEU A 62 -35.65 -11.23 -2.44
CA LEU A 62 -34.57 -10.24 -2.38
C LEU A 62 -33.65 -10.49 -1.18
N PHE A 63 -34.20 -10.84 -0.02
CA PHE A 63 -33.42 -11.18 1.17
C PHE A 63 -32.52 -12.41 0.93
N VAL A 64 -33.05 -13.46 0.33
CA VAL A 64 -32.28 -14.69 0.04
C VAL A 64 -31.22 -14.42 -1.03
N ARG A 65 -31.54 -13.65 -2.08
CA ARG A 65 -30.55 -13.22 -3.09
C ARG A 65 -29.42 -12.43 -2.45
N GLN A 66 -29.72 -11.59 -1.44
CA GLN A 66 -28.69 -10.88 -0.70
C GLN A 66 -27.76 -11.84 0.06
N GLN A 67 -28.33 -12.86 0.76
CA GLN A 67 -27.51 -13.86 1.46
C GLN A 67 -26.65 -14.69 0.49
N PHE A 68 -27.17 -15.03 -0.68
CA PHE A 68 -26.43 -15.72 -1.72
C PHE A 68 -25.22 -14.92 -2.21
N VAL A 69 -25.42 -13.64 -2.53
CA VAL A 69 -24.33 -12.77 -2.99
C VAL A 69 -23.32 -12.48 -1.87
N GLU A 70 -23.77 -12.35 -0.63
CA GLU A 70 -22.84 -12.22 0.51
C GLU A 70 -21.90 -13.41 0.65
N CYS A 71 -22.38 -14.64 0.39
CA CYS A 71 -21.51 -15.82 0.35
C CYS A 71 -20.50 -15.76 -0.79
N ALA A 72 -20.89 -15.31 -1.97
CA ALA A 72 -19.98 -15.11 -3.10
C ALA A 72 -18.85 -14.10 -2.74
N LEU A 73 -19.21 -12.99 -2.09
CA LEU A 73 -18.22 -12.00 -1.63
C LEU A 73 -17.25 -12.57 -0.58
N GLU A 74 -17.76 -13.40 0.35
CA GLU A 74 -16.93 -14.04 1.38
C GLU A 74 -16.00 -15.11 0.79
N LEU A 75 -16.36 -15.72 -0.35
CA LEU A 75 -15.51 -16.64 -1.14
C LEU A 75 -14.49 -15.89 -2.03
N GLY A 76 -14.65 -14.56 -2.21
CA GLY A 76 -13.80 -13.79 -3.10
C GLY A 76 -14.21 -13.83 -4.58
N GLU A 77 -15.39 -14.38 -4.88
CA GLU A 77 -15.91 -14.51 -6.26
C GLU A 77 -16.52 -13.18 -6.76
N TYR A 78 -15.69 -12.13 -6.79
CA TYR A 78 -16.15 -10.76 -7.04
C TYR A 78 -16.66 -10.55 -8.47
N GLU A 79 -16.03 -11.16 -9.47
CA GLU A 79 -16.46 -11.01 -10.88
C GLU A 79 -17.86 -11.64 -11.11
N GLU A 80 -18.17 -12.75 -10.44
CA GLU A 80 -19.48 -13.39 -10.50
C GLU A 80 -20.52 -12.63 -9.67
N ALA A 81 -20.12 -12.09 -8.51
CA ALA A 81 -20.99 -11.36 -7.61
C ALA A 81 -21.44 -10.01 -8.19
N LEU A 82 -20.59 -9.33 -8.98
CA LEU A 82 -20.84 -7.98 -9.45
C LEU A 82 -22.14 -7.82 -10.23
N PRO A 83 -22.44 -8.62 -11.29
CA PRO A 83 -23.70 -8.51 -12.03
C PRO A 83 -24.91 -8.87 -11.17
N LEU A 84 -24.76 -9.80 -10.23
CA LEU A 84 -25.81 -10.18 -9.29
C LEU A 84 -26.14 -9.04 -8.33
N LEU A 85 -25.12 -8.37 -7.80
CA LEU A 85 -25.25 -7.19 -6.94
C LEU A 85 -25.93 -6.03 -7.68
N GLN A 86 -25.52 -5.76 -8.92
CA GLN A 86 -26.10 -4.69 -9.72
C GLN A 86 -27.59 -4.92 -9.97
N SER A 87 -27.98 -6.14 -10.33
CA SER A 87 -29.40 -6.53 -10.50
C SER A 87 -30.14 -6.40 -9.18
N LEU A 88 -29.61 -6.97 -8.10
CA LEU A 88 -30.24 -6.95 -6.78
C LEU A 88 -30.42 -5.53 -6.25
N LEU A 89 -29.42 -4.65 -6.44
CA LEU A 89 -29.50 -3.26 -6.02
C LEU A 89 -30.62 -2.50 -6.74
N ASN A 90 -30.79 -2.72 -8.05
CA ASN A 90 -31.87 -2.13 -8.82
C ASN A 90 -33.25 -2.60 -8.30
N ASP A 91 -33.39 -3.90 -8.05
CA ASP A 91 -34.60 -4.48 -7.51
C ASP A 91 -34.92 -3.95 -6.09
N CYS A 92 -33.91 -3.86 -5.22
CA CYS A 92 -34.06 -3.30 -3.88
C CYS A 92 -34.43 -1.82 -3.92
N ARG A 93 -33.82 -1.02 -4.82
CA ARG A 93 -34.16 0.40 -5.01
C ARG A 93 -35.62 0.54 -5.47
N TYR A 94 -36.09 -0.35 -6.35
CA TYR A 94 -37.45 -0.33 -6.87
C TYR A 94 -38.48 -0.74 -5.79
N VAL A 95 -38.21 -1.83 -5.04
CA VAL A 95 -39.18 -2.38 -4.07
C VAL A 95 -39.19 -1.62 -2.76
N PHE A 96 -38.02 -1.31 -2.22
CA PHE A 96 -37.88 -0.75 -0.87
C PHE A 96 -37.54 0.75 -0.87
N GLY A 97 -37.08 1.28 -2.00
CA GLY A 97 -36.54 2.63 -2.10
C GLY A 97 -35.06 2.74 -1.68
N PRO A 98 -34.40 3.87 -2.03
CA PRO A 98 -32.95 4.04 -1.85
C PRO A 98 -32.52 4.15 -0.38
N THR A 99 -33.39 4.54 0.51
CA THR A 99 -33.11 4.78 1.94
C THR A 99 -33.37 3.58 2.83
N ASN A 100 -33.87 2.47 2.28
CA ASN A 100 -34.12 1.27 3.05
C ASN A 100 -32.82 0.59 3.49
N PRO A 101 -32.69 0.08 4.72
CA PRO A 101 -31.49 -0.62 5.19
C PRO A 101 -31.01 -1.76 4.29
N ALA A 102 -31.94 -2.55 3.73
CA ALA A 102 -31.59 -3.63 2.80
C ALA A 102 -30.95 -3.09 1.51
N THR A 103 -31.48 -1.98 0.97
CA THR A 103 -30.93 -1.31 -0.20
C THR A 103 -29.53 -0.73 0.11
N ILE A 104 -29.38 -0.08 1.26
CA ILE A 104 -28.08 0.46 1.72
C ILE A 104 -27.03 -0.66 1.87
N THR A 105 -27.41 -1.80 2.47
CA THR A 105 -26.51 -2.95 2.63
C THR A 105 -26.08 -3.51 1.27
N THR A 106 -27.04 -3.71 0.36
CA THR A 106 -26.74 -4.19 -1.00
C THR A 106 -25.85 -3.20 -1.76
N TRP A 107 -26.13 -1.90 -1.63
CA TRP A 107 -25.34 -0.85 -2.27
C TRP A 107 -23.90 -0.79 -1.73
N LYS A 108 -23.74 -0.91 -0.42
CA LYS A 108 -22.42 -1.03 0.22
C LYS A 108 -21.65 -2.23 -0.33
N ASN A 109 -22.28 -3.39 -0.42
CA ASN A 109 -21.67 -4.61 -0.96
C ASN A 109 -21.29 -4.42 -2.44
N TYR A 110 -22.09 -3.72 -3.24
CA TYR A 110 -21.78 -3.37 -4.63
C TYR A 110 -20.53 -2.47 -4.74
N VAL A 111 -20.44 -1.43 -3.92
CA VAL A 111 -19.26 -0.55 -3.88
C VAL A 111 -18.02 -1.31 -3.42
N THR A 112 -18.14 -2.17 -2.40
CA THR A 112 -17.03 -3.04 -1.96
C THR A 112 -16.57 -3.96 -3.08
N CYS A 113 -17.49 -4.62 -3.79
CA CYS A 113 -17.17 -5.51 -4.90
C CYS A 113 -16.44 -4.77 -6.05
N LEU A 114 -16.85 -3.55 -6.39
CA LEU A 114 -16.16 -2.73 -7.37
C LEU A 114 -14.73 -2.38 -6.93
N SER A 115 -14.52 -2.07 -5.65
CA SER A 115 -13.21 -1.77 -5.09
C SER A 115 -12.27 -2.99 -5.11
N GLU A 116 -12.77 -4.17 -4.75
CA GLU A 116 -11.98 -5.40 -4.79
C GLU A 116 -11.58 -5.83 -6.23
N LEU A 117 -12.34 -5.37 -7.23
CA LEU A 117 -12.05 -5.53 -8.67
C LEU A 117 -11.20 -4.39 -9.24
N GLU A 118 -10.62 -3.54 -8.39
CA GLU A 118 -9.81 -2.38 -8.79
C GLU A 118 -10.55 -1.39 -9.71
N ARG A 119 -11.91 -1.38 -9.67
CA ARG A 119 -12.77 -0.45 -10.40
C ARG A 119 -13.03 0.81 -9.57
N ASP A 120 -11.96 1.42 -9.06
CA ASP A 120 -12.00 2.47 -8.05
C ASP A 120 -12.80 3.71 -8.49
N GLU A 121 -12.72 4.14 -9.74
CA GLU A 121 -13.49 5.28 -10.25
C GLU A 121 -15.01 5.02 -10.20
N GLN A 122 -15.43 3.80 -10.56
CA GLN A 122 -16.85 3.41 -10.50
C GLN A 122 -17.32 3.27 -9.05
N ALA A 123 -16.49 2.65 -8.20
CA ALA A 123 -16.76 2.55 -6.77
C ALA A 123 -16.86 3.93 -6.11
N LEU A 124 -16.01 4.87 -6.50
CA LEU A 124 -16.01 6.24 -6.01
C LEU A 124 -17.29 7.00 -6.42
N ALA A 125 -17.73 6.82 -7.67
CA ALA A 125 -18.98 7.43 -8.15
C ALA A 125 -20.20 6.96 -7.33
N GLU A 126 -20.33 5.66 -7.10
CA GLU A 126 -21.39 5.09 -6.26
C GLU A 126 -21.25 5.51 -4.78
N GLY A 127 -20.02 5.57 -4.26
CA GLY A 127 -19.73 6.00 -2.89
C GLY A 127 -20.14 7.44 -2.61
N ARG A 128 -20.00 8.33 -3.62
CA ARG A 128 -20.44 9.74 -3.53
C ARG A 128 -21.94 9.89 -3.28
N GLU A 129 -22.76 8.98 -3.78
CA GLU A 129 -24.21 8.98 -3.56
C GLU A 129 -24.60 8.21 -2.29
N LEU A 130 -23.89 7.11 -2.02
CA LEU A 130 -24.22 6.23 -0.90
C LEU A 130 -23.88 6.87 0.44
N LEU A 131 -22.73 7.55 0.58
CA LEU A 131 -22.29 8.10 1.86
C LEU A 131 -23.25 9.15 2.44
N PRO A 132 -23.73 10.16 1.67
CA PRO A 132 -24.74 11.09 2.15
C PRO A 132 -26.05 10.40 2.55
N THR A 133 -26.46 9.36 1.81
CA THR A 133 -27.65 8.55 2.14
C THR A 133 -27.48 7.85 3.49
N CYS A 134 -26.32 7.21 3.74
CA CYS A 134 -26.04 6.59 5.03
C CYS A 134 -25.99 7.61 6.17
N LEU A 135 -25.35 8.75 5.96
CA LEU A 135 -25.29 9.83 6.96
C LEU A 135 -26.68 10.33 7.36
N ASN A 136 -27.57 10.47 6.38
CA ASN A 136 -28.94 10.95 6.62
C ASN A 136 -29.84 9.90 7.30
N VAL A 137 -29.70 8.62 6.90
CA VAL A 137 -30.60 7.54 7.37
C VAL A 137 -30.12 6.92 8.68
N LEU A 138 -28.83 6.64 8.77
CA LEU A 138 -28.23 5.91 9.89
C LEU A 138 -27.54 6.83 10.90
N GLY A 139 -27.13 8.00 10.45
CA GLY A 139 -26.35 8.97 11.23
C GLY A 139 -24.84 8.72 11.18
N PRO A 140 -24.03 9.73 11.61
CA PRO A 140 -22.58 9.71 11.47
C PRO A 140 -21.87 8.68 12.37
N ASN A 141 -22.49 8.29 13.47
CA ASN A 141 -21.91 7.34 14.44
C ASN A 141 -22.38 5.89 14.22
N HIS A 142 -23.19 5.64 13.20
CA HIS A 142 -23.60 4.28 12.91
C HIS A 142 -22.42 3.46 12.36
N ARG A 143 -22.31 2.19 12.77
CA ARG A 143 -21.20 1.31 12.37
C ARG A 143 -20.99 1.24 10.85
N ASP A 144 -22.08 1.13 10.08
CA ASP A 144 -22.00 1.04 8.62
C ASP A 144 -21.61 2.37 7.99
N THR A 145 -22.06 3.50 8.52
CA THR A 145 -21.65 4.83 8.06
C THR A 145 -20.14 5.04 8.27
N VAL A 146 -19.64 4.71 9.47
CA VAL A 146 -18.21 4.83 9.80
C VAL A 146 -17.36 3.89 8.96
N TYR A 147 -17.86 2.68 8.67
CA TYR A 147 -17.19 1.75 7.74
C TYR A 147 -17.13 2.32 6.32
N LEU A 148 -18.26 2.78 5.82
CA LEU A 148 -18.36 3.36 4.49
C LEU A 148 -17.50 4.62 4.33
N GLN A 149 -17.43 5.48 5.35
CA GLN A 149 -16.53 6.63 5.35
C GLN A 149 -15.06 6.24 5.15
N GLY A 150 -14.60 5.20 5.87
CA GLY A 150 -13.24 4.68 5.70
C GLY A 150 -12.99 4.12 4.30
N MET A 151 -13.95 3.35 3.77
CA MET A 151 -13.88 2.80 2.42
C MET A 151 -13.88 3.91 1.35
N TYR A 152 -14.77 4.88 1.48
CA TYR A 152 -14.85 6.02 0.57
C TYR A 152 -13.54 6.85 0.59
N ALA A 153 -12.95 7.03 1.77
CA ALA A 153 -11.65 7.68 1.90
C ALA A 153 -10.53 6.90 1.19
N THR A 154 -10.55 5.57 1.27
CA THR A 154 -9.60 4.70 0.53
C THR A 154 -9.76 4.88 -0.99
N LEU A 155 -11.00 4.87 -1.49
CA LEU A 155 -11.28 5.09 -2.92
C LEU A 155 -10.79 6.47 -3.39
N LEU A 156 -11.03 7.52 -2.61
CA LEU A 156 -10.53 8.87 -2.89
C LEU A 156 -9.00 8.88 -2.98
N ARG A 157 -8.31 8.21 -2.06
CA ARG A 157 -6.85 8.10 -2.06
C ARG A 157 -6.34 7.36 -3.30
N ASN A 158 -6.94 6.22 -3.64
CA ASN A 158 -6.58 5.43 -4.83
C ASN A 158 -6.76 6.23 -6.12
N CYS A 159 -7.80 7.06 -6.19
CA CYS A 159 -8.05 7.97 -7.32
C CYS A 159 -7.20 9.28 -7.26
N GLY A 160 -6.29 9.43 -6.28
CA GLY A 160 -5.40 10.58 -6.17
C GLY A 160 -5.99 11.83 -5.51
N HIS A 161 -7.21 11.75 -4.97
CA HIS A 161 -7.88 12.86 -4.26
C HIS A 161 -7.45 12.95 -2.79
N LEU A 162 -6.14 13.11 -2.55
CA LEU A 162 -5.51 12.96 -1.23
C LEU A 162 -6.07 13.90 -0.15
N ALA A 163 -6.36 15.15 -0.49
CA ALA A 163 -6.88 16.13 0.49
C ALA A 163 -8.27 15.74 0.99
N GLU A 164 -9.18 15.35 0.07
CA GLU A 164 -10.53 14.90 0.40
C GLU A 164 -10.49 13.54 1.14
N ALA A 165 -9.60 12.65 0.72
CA ALA A 165 -9.37 11.37 1.40
C ALA A 165 -8.96 11.56 2.87
N ALA A 166 -8.03 12.47 3.14
CA ALA A 166 -7.61 12.78 4.51
C ALA A 166 -8.77 13.31 5.36
N GLU A 167 -9.63 14.18 4.83
CA GLU A 167 -10.81 14.67 5.53
C GLU A 167 -11.75 13.52 5.89
N GLN A 168 -12.06 12.63 4.94
CA GLN A 168 -12.96 11.50 5.16
C GLN A 168 -12.35 10.46 6.11
N PHE A 169 -11.04 10.20 6.05
CA PHE A 169 -10.37 9.38 7.07
C PHE A 169 -10.44 10.01 8.47
N GLY A 170 -10.36 11.33 8.58
CA GLY A 170 -10.54 12.04 9.86
C GLY A 170 -11.91 11.78 10.48
N TYR A 171 -13.00 11.85 9.69
CA TYR A 171 -14.35 11.50 10.16
C TYR A 171 -14.47 10.01 10.52
N ALA A 172 -13.91 9.11 9.69
CA ALA A 172 -13.90 7.68 9.98
C ALA A 172 -13.14 7.35 11.26
N LEU A 173 -12.01 8.01 11.50
CA LEU A 173 -11.20 7.86 12.71
C LEU A 173 -11.99 8.30 13.97
N ALA A 174 -12.63 9.46 13.92
CA ALA A 174 -13.47 9.94 15.01
C ALA A 174 -14.59 8.95 15.33
N GLY A 175 -15.29 8.45 14.30
CA GLY A 175 -16.32 7.43 14.45
C GLY A 175 -15.80 6.12 15.04
N ARG A 176 -14.63 5.64 14.61
CA ARG A 176 -14.03 4.41 15.14
C ARG A 176 -13.53 4.56 16.58
N ARG A 177 -12.99 5.73 16.94
CA ARG A 177 -12.63 6.04 18.35
C ARG A 177 -13.85 5.97 19.26
N ASN A 178 -15.00 6.46 18.81
CA ASN A 178 -16.28 6.41 19.55
C ASN A 178 -16.82 4.98 19.68
N LEU A 179 -16.73 4.17 18.61
CA LEU A 179 -17.31 2.82 18.56
C LEU A 179 -16.46 1.78 19.31
N TYR A 180 -15.14 1.88 19.20
CA TYR A 180 -14.22 0.82 19.64
C TYR A 180 -13.17 1.27 20.64
N GLY A 181 -12.98 2.58 20.80
CA GLY A 181 -11.89 3.14 21.60
C GLY A 181 -10.62 3.43 20.78
N PRO A 182 -9.69 4.23 21.36
CA PRO A 182 -8.51 4.73 20.62
C PRO A 182 -7.46 3.67 20.29
N GLU A 183 -7.36 2.60 21.10
CA GLU A 183 -6.31 1.57 20.95
C GLU A 183 -6.82 0.28 20.28
N HIS A 184 -8.07 0.25 19.84
CA HIS A 184 -8.62 -0.91 19.16
C HIS A 184 -7.99 -1.09 17.76
N PRO A 185 -7.65 -2.31 17.29
CA PRO A 185 -6.98 -2.55 16.00
C PRO A 185 -7.66 -1.88 14.81
N ARG A 186 -9.01 -1.89 14.78
CA ARG A 186 -9.77 -1.20 13.73
C ARG A 186 -9.61 0.32 13.75
N THR A 187 -9.41 0.91 14.91
CA THR A 187 -9.17 2.36 15.07
C THR A 187 -7.74 2.68 14.66
N LEU A 188 -6.77 1.91 15.12
CA LEU A 188 -5.36 2.09 14.77
C LEU A 188 -5.13 1.97 13.26
N ASN A 189 -5.76 0.99 12.60
CA ASN A 189 -5.68 0.84 11.14
C ASN A 189 -6.16 2.10 10.39
N VAL A 190 -7.34 2.64 10.72
CA VAL A 190 -7.83 3.88 10.08
C VAL A 190 -6.97 5.08 10.46
N TRP A 191 -6.43 5.11 11.66
CA TRP A 191 -5.52 6.18 12.08
C TRP A 191 -4.22 6.16 11.28
N THR A 192 -3.68 4.97 11.00
CA THR A 192 -2.54 4.80 10.09
C THR A 192 -2.86 5.36 8.70
N GLN A 193 -4.01 4.97 8.12
CA GLN A 193 -4.44 5.47 6.81
C GLN A 193 -4.60 7.01 6.80
N TYR A 194 -5.22 7.57 7.83
CA TYR A 194 -5.38 9.01 8.00
C TYR A 194 -4.04 9.74 8.01
N ALA A 195 -3.15 9.33 8.91
CA ALA A 195 -1.87 9.99 9.10
C ALA A 195 -0.95 9.87 7.87
N SER A 196 -0.93 8.70 7.22
CA SER A 196 -0.18 8.47 5.97
C SER A 196 -0.75 9.30 4.82
N THR A 197 -2.08 9.36 4.67
CA THR A 197 -2.71 10.17 3.62
C THR A 197 -2.44 11.67 3.79
N LEU A 198 -2.42 12.18 5.02
CA LEU A 198 -1.99 13.55 5.30
C LEU A 198 -0.56 13.80 4.84
N ALA A 199 0.35 12.86 5.10
CA ALA A 199 1.75 12.98 4.71
C ALA A 199 1.91 12.89 3.18
N GLU A 200 1.25 11.95 2.51
CA GLU A 200 1.19 11.80 1.05
C GLU A 200 0.64 13.08 0.37
N ALA A 201 -0.31 13.75 1.02
CA ALA A 201 -0.84 15.06 0.58
C ALA A 201 0.13 16.24 0.87
N GLY A 202 1.31 15.99 1.42
CA GLY A 202 2.28 17.02 1.80
C GLY A 202 1.89 17.82 3.04
N GLN A 203 0.86 17.42 3.78
CA GLN A 203 0.36 18.12 4.97
C GLN A 203 1.15 17.72 6.24
N PHE A 204 2.48 17.78 6.17
CA PHE A 204 3.37 17.30 7.24
C PHE A 204 3.13 17.95 8.60
N LYS A 205 2.69 19.21 8.63
CA LYS A 205 2.37 19.90 9.90
C LYS A 205 1.25 19.20 10.68
N GLN A 206 0.33 18.54 10.00
CA GLN A 206 -0.76 17.77 10.59
C GLN A 206 -0.39 16.30 10.74
N ALA A 207 0.30 15.73 9.75
CA ALA A 207 0.66 14.32 9.71
C ALA A 207 1.61 13.91 10.84
N LEU A 208 2.68 14.68 11.09
CA LEU A 208 3.73 14.30 12.04
C LEU A 208 3.23 14.17 13.50
N PRO A 209 2.40 15.09 14.05
CA PRO A 209 1.80 14.89 15.37
C PRO A 209 0.87 13.67 15.45
N GLU A 210 0.12 13.39 14.38
CA GLU A 210 -0.76 12.22 14.31
C GLU A 210 0.06 10.91 14.26
N LEU A 211 1.12 10.85 13.44
CA LEU A 211 2.01 9.69 13.36
C LEU A 211 2.72 9.41 14.69
N ARG A 212 3.18 10.44 15.39
CA ARG A 212 3.77 10.30 16.72
C ARG A 212 2.77 9.73 17.72
N SER A 213 1.56 10.30 17.75
CA SER A 213 0.50 9.86 18.67
C SER A 213 0.04 8.43 18.35
N LEU A 214 0.01 8.06 17.06
CA LEU A 214 -0.28 6.71 16.58
C LEU A 214 0.78 5.71 17.06
N LEU A 215 2.06 6.04 16.92
CA LEU A 215 3.16 5.23 17.43
C LEU A 215 3.02 4.97 18.93
N ASP A 216 2.73 6.02 19.71
CA ASP A 216 2.49 5.88 21.16
C ASP A 216 1.26 5.01 21.46
N ALA A 217 0.22 5.06 20.62
CA ALA A 217 -0.96 4.21 20.74
C ALA A 217 -0.65 2.74 20.43
N TYR A 218 0.14 2.46 19.39
CA TYR A 218 0.60 1.09 19.09
C TYR A 218 1.46 0.53 20.21
N ARG A 219 2.40 1.31 20.75
CA ARG A 219 3.23 0.91 21.92
C ARG A 219 2.38 0.46 23.11
N ARG A 220 1.29 1.19 23.40
CA ARG A 220 0.38 0.81 24.49
C ARG A 220 -0.49 -0.40 24.17
N ALA A 221 -0.92 -0.52 22.91
CA ALA A 221 -1.86 -1.57 22.48
C ALA A 221 -1.19 -2.93 22.29
N THR A 222 -0.01 -2.96 21.67
CA THR A 222 0.65 -4.19 21.19
C THR A 222 2.05 -4.41 21.75
N GLY A 223 2.60 -3.40 22.45
CA GLY A 223 3.97 -3.45 22.98
C GLY A 223 5.01 -2.87 22.03
N GLU A 224 6.23 -2.66 22.53
CA GLU A 224 7.31 -1.99 21.80
C GLU A 224 7.91 -2.87 20.68
N ASP A 225 7.89 -4.18 20.89
CA ASP A 225 8.52 -5.17 20.00
C ASP A 225 7.55 -5.72 18.95
N SER A 226 6.30 -5.29 18.94
CA SER A 226 5.32 -5.81 17.99
C SER A 226 5.62 -5.33 16.55
N PRO A 227 5.36 -6.17 15.53
CA PRO A 227 5.55 -5.81 14.14
C PRO A 227 4.82 -4.51 13.77
N GLU A 228 3.61 -4.32 14.30
CA GLU A 228 2.76 -3.15 14.03
C GLU A 228 3.38 -1.87 14.64
N THR A 229 3.96 -1.96 15.84
CA THR A 229 4.66 -0.83 16.48
C THR A 229 5.92 -0.47 15.71
N LEU A 230 6.69 -1.46 15.28
CA LEU A 230 7.91 -1.24 14.50
C LEU A 230 7.61 -0.63 13.11
N GLU A 231 6.53 -1.07 12.47
CA GLU A 231 6.06 -0.49 11.21
C GLU A 231 5.61 0.97 11.39
N ALA A 232 4.84 1.26 12.42
CA ALA A 232 4.42 2.63 12.75
C ALA A 232 5.62 3.52 13.09
N TRP A 233 6.62 3.00 13.80
CA TRP A 233 7.84 3.73 14.12
C TRP A 233 8.65 4.05 12.86
N ASN A 234 8.85 3.06 12.00
CA ASN A 234 9.54 3.26 10.73
C ASN A 234 8.78 4.26 9.82
N THR A 235 7.45 4.19 9.78
CA THR A 235 6.61 5.12 9.04
C THR A 235 6.75 6.55 9.56
N TYR A 236 6.72 6.74 10.87
CA TYR A 236 6.95 8.06 11.48
C TYR A 236 8.34 8.62 11.12
N ALA A 237 9.39 7.81 11.25
CA ALA A 237 10.75 8.20 10.91
C ALA A 237 10.90 8.55 9.41
N LEU A 238 10.25 7.79 8.53
CA LEU A 238 10.24 8.06 7.09
C LEU A 238 9.62 9.43 6.76
N TYR A 239 8.44 9.71 7.30
CA TYR A 239 7.77 10.98 7.04
C TYR A 239 8.45 12.18 7.71
N LEU A 240 9.18 11.98 8.80
CA LEU A 240 10.10 13.02 9.33
C LEU A 240 11.19 13.35 8.31
N TYR A 241 11.79 12.33 7.68
CA TYR A 241 12.82 12.53 6.64
C TYR A 241 12.24 13.25 5.41
N GLU A 242 11.09 12.83 4.91
CA GLU A 242 10.42 13.47 3.77
C GLU A 242 10.00 14.92 4.06
N ALA A 243 9.57 15.19 5.29
CA ALA A 243 9.25 16.55 5.78
C ALA A 243 10.49 17.42 5.97
N ARG A 244 11.69 16.89 5.71
CA ARG A 244 13.00 17.53 5.97
C ARG A 244 13.26 17.88 7.45
N ALA A 245 12.57 17.21 8.35
CA ALA A 245 12.86 17.23 9.79
C ALA A 245 14.02 16.27 10.10
N TRP A 246 15.15 16.49 9.44
CA TRP A 246 16.24 15.51 9.35
C TRP A 246 16.88 15.16 10.70
N TRP A 247 16.94 16.12 11.64
CA TRP A 247 17.49 15.87 12.98
C TRP A 247 16.57 14.95 13.80
N GLU A 248 15.26 15.14 13.70
CA GLU A 248 14.28 14.29 14.34
C GLU A 248 14.26 12.90 13.68
N ALA A 249 14.31 12.83 12.35
CA ALA A 249 14.42 11.58 11.61
C ALA A 249 15.69 10.81 11.99
N LEU A 250 16.82 11.52 12.12
CA LEU A 250 18.10 10.96 12.54
C LEU A 250 17.98 10.27 13.91
N ALA A 251 17.40 10.95 14.89
CA ALA A 251 17.21 10.39 16.23
C ALA A 251 16.30 9.15 16.21
N GLN A 252 15.26 9.13 15.37
CA GLN A 252 14.38 7.96 15.27
C GLN A 252 15.08 6.77 14.61
N TYR A 253 15.84 6.99 13.53
CA TYR A 253 16.55 5.90 12.85
C TYR A 253 17.77 5.41 13.64
N GLU A 254 18.43 6.26 14.43
CA GLU A 254 19.45 5.85 15.39
C GLU A 254 18.87 4.88 16.42
N ALA A 255 17.73 5.26 17.03
CA ALA A 255 17.05 4.43 18.01
C ALA A 255 16.52 3.11 17.41
N LEU A 256 15.94 3.14 16.19
CA LEU A 256 15.51 1.93 15.47
C LEU A 256 16.69 1.01 15.16
N THR A 257 17.82 1.58 14.72
CA THR A 257 19.02 0.80 14.44
C THR A 257 19.52 0.10 15.70
N GLN A 258 19.60 0.82 16.81
CA GLN A 258 20.04 0.24 18.09
C GLN A 258 19.06 -0.82 18.60
N PHE A 259 17.77 -0.61 18.43
CA PHE A 259 16.74 -1.59 18.79
C PHE A 259 16.91 -2.90 18.00
N HIS A 260 17.04 -2.80 16.66
CA HIS A 260 17.21 -3.98 15.82
C HIS A 260 18.56 -4.65 16.04
N GLU A 261 19.62 -3.88 16.30
CA GLU A 261 20.94 -4.43 16.62
C GLU A 261 20.93 -5.26 17.91
N ASN A 262 20.23 -4.80 18.94
CA ASN A 262 20.06 -5.53 20.19
C ASN A 262 19.26 -6.83 20.01
N ASN A 263 18.27 -6.86 19.11
CA ASN A 263 17.38 -8.00 18.92
C ASN A 263 17.87 -9.01 17.87
N GLN A 264 18.52 -8.53 16.81
CA GLN A 264 18.93 -9.35 15.66
C GLN A 264 20.46 -9.38 15.44
N GLY A 265 21.21 -8.60 16.21
CA GLY A 265 22.66 -8.43 16.05
C GLY A 265 23.05 -7.40 15.01
N GLU A 266 24.34 -7.09 14.97
CA GLU A 266 24.93 -6.01 14.16
C GLU A 266 24.60 -6.11 12.65
N TYR A 267 24.47 -7.34 12.13
CA TYR A 267 24.23 -7.63 10.72
C TYR A 267 22.84 -8.21 10.43
N GLY A 268 21.90 -8.06 11.37
CA GLY A 268 20.52 -8.46 11.19
C GLY A 268 19.89 -7.78 9.97
N ARG A 269 18.88 -8.42 9.37
CA ARG A 269 18.20 -7.87 8.20
C ARG A 269 17.60 -6.48 8.48
N ASP A 270 16.82 -6.38 9.55
CA ASP A 270 16.14 -5.12 9.88
C ASP A 270 17.11 -4.09 10.44
N THR A 271 18.19 -4.55 11.13
CA THR A 271 19.33 -3.71 11.52
C THR A 271 19.94 -3.02 10.30
N ASN A 272 20.20 -3.76 9.22
CA ASN A 272 20.79 -3.20 8.00
C ASN A 272 19.85 -2.23 7.30
N ILE A 273 18.54 -2.50 7.29
CA ILE A 273 17.53 -1.60 6.72
C ILE A 273 17.47 -0.28 7.50
N ALA A 274 17.33 -0.36 8.83
CA ALA A 274 17.27 0.83 9.69
C ALA A 274 18.56 1.64 9.60
N ARG A 275 19.74 0.96 9.66
CA ARG A 275 21.05 1.59 9.51
C ARG A 275 21.23 2.26 8.15
N GLY A 276 20.73 1.68 7.07
CA GLY A 276 20.72 2.32 5.74
C GLY A 276 19.94 3.63 5.73
N ARG A 277 18.78 3.68 6.38
CA ARG A 277 18.00 4.91 6.55
C ARG A 277 18.69 5.92 7.46
N TYR A 278 19.34 5.45 8.52
CA TYR A 278 20.17 6.28 9.40
C TYR A 278 21.32 6.96 8.63
N VAL A 279 21.98 6.23 7.73
CA VAL A 279 23.00 6.79 6.83
C VAL A 279 22.46 7.93 5.97
N LEU A 280 21.27 7.78 5.38
CA LEU A 280 20.65 8.84 4.59
C LEU A 280 20.37 10.10 5.44
N CYS A 281 19.94 9.92 6.69
CA CYS A 281 19.73 11.03 7.61
C CYS A 281 21.07 11.72 7.99
N LEU A 282 22.13 10.95 8.26
CA LEU A 282 23.46 11.48 8.54
C LEU A 282 23.99 12.33 7.37
N ARG A 283 23.80 11.87 6.13
CA ARG A 283 24.16 12.63 4.93
C ARG A 283 23.34 13.92 4.80
N ALA A 284 22.03 13.85 5.08
CA ALA A 284 21.13 15.01 5.01
C ALA A 284 21.48 16.11 6.02
N VAL A 285 22.07 15.75 7.17
CA VAL A 285 22.58 16.70 8.19
C VAL A 285 24.09 16.95 8.07
N GLU A 286 24.71 16.58 6.94
CA GLU A 286 26.12 16.79 6.58
C GLU A 286 27.13 16.14 7.53
N ARG A 287 26.71 15.09 8.28
CA ARG A 287 27.60 14.27 9.11
C ARG A 287 28.27 13.18 8.27
N TYR A 288 29.01 13.57 7.25
CA TYR A 288 29.53 12.65 6.22
C TYR A 288 30.49 11.59 6.72
N PHE A 289 31.33 11.88 7.73
CA PHE A 289 32.24 10.89 8.33
C PHE A 289 31.46 9.77 9.05
N ASP A 290 30.41 10.16 9.78
CA ASP A 290 29.57 9.19 10.48
C ASP A 290 28.75 8.37 9.47
N ALA A 291 28.22 9.03 8.44
CA ALA A 291 27.50 8.37 7.35
C ALA A 291 28.37 7.31 6.66
N PHE A 292 29.64 7.64 6.36
CA PHE A 292 30.59 6.72 5.75
C PHE A 292 30.86 5.51 6.66
N ALA A 293 31.11 5.73 7.95
CA ALA A 293 31.38 4.69 8.92
C ALA A 293 30.20 3.71 9.06
N GLU A 294 28.99 4.24 9.18
CA GLU A 294 27.76 3.41 9.27
C GLU A 294 27.44 2.71 7.94
N CYS A 295 27.66 3.38 6.80
CA CYS A 295 27.45 2.78 5.49
C CYS A 295 28.38 1.59 5.22
N ALA A 296 29.63 1.64 5.71
CA ALA A 296 30.55 0.51 5.63
C ALA A 296 30.00 -0.73 6.35
N LYS A 297 29.36 -0.55 7.52
CA LYS A 297 28.69 -1.64 8.25
C LYS A 297 27.49 -2.19 7.48
N VAL A 298 26.71 -1.32 6.82
CA VAL A 298 25.58 -1.74 5.96
C VAL A 298 26.07 -2.61 4.81
N VAL A 299 27.14 -2.20 4.12
CA VAL A 299 27.72 -2.98 3.00
C VAL A 299 28.19 -4.35 3.50
N GLU A 300 28.92 -4.40 4.62
CA GLU A 300 29.39 -5.65 5.21
C GLU A 300 28.24 -6.56 5.66
N GLY A 301 27.22 -6.00 6.28
CA GLY A 301 26.03 -6.74 6.68
C GLY A 301 25.26 -7.29 5.48
N CYS A 302 25.05 -6.48 4.43
CA CYS A 302 24.42 -6.95 3.21
C CYS A 302 25.20 -8.05 2.51
N ARG A 303 26.55 -7.95 2.49
CA ARG A 303 27.42 -9.01 1.96
C ARG A 303 27.25 -10.33 2.69
N LYS A 304 27.20 -10.29 4.02
CA LYS A 304 27.03 -11.49 4.86
C LYS A 304 25.68 -12.15 4.68
N VAL A 305 24.61 -11.34 4.55
CA VAL A 305 23.24 -11.83 4.49
C VAL A 305 22.86 -12.27 3.07
N TYR A 306 23.26 -11.51 2.05
CA TYR A 306 22.78 -11.68 0.68
C TYR A 306 23.85 -12.06 -0.33
N GLY A 307 25.13 -11.85 -0.01
CA GLY A 307 26.26 -12.00 -0.93
C GLY A 307 26.59 -10.71 -1.70
N ASP A 308 27.77 -10.68 -2.33
CA ASP A 308 28.34 -9.48 -2.95
C ASP A 308 27.51 -8.91 -4.12
N LYS A 309 26.92 -9.80 -4.92
CA LYS A 309 26.22 -9.45 -6.17
C LYS A 309 24.70 -9.36 -6.03
N HIS A 310 24.16 -9.50 -4.82
CA HIS A 310 22.74 -9.35 -4.61
C HIS A 310 22.32 -7.88 -4.76
N PHE A 311 21.12 -7.62 -5.32
CA PHE A 311 20.65 -6.25 -5.61
C PHE A 311 20.68 -5.33 -4.37
N VAL A 312 20.37 -5.86 -3.17
CA VAL A 312 20.44 -5.11 -1.90
C VAL A 312 21.89 -4.69 -1.59
N THR A 313 22.85 -5.59 -1.82
CA THR A 313 24.29 -5.30 -1.60
C THR A 313 24.79 -4.27 -2.61
N LEU A 314 24.38 -4.40 -3.88
CA LEU A 314 24.73 -3.41 -4.91
C LEU A 314 24.18 -2.02 -4.55
N HIS A 315 22.94 -1.95 -4.03
CA HIS A 315 22.37 -0.70 -3.56
C HIS A 315 23.16 -0.11 -2.36
N ALA A 316 23.51 -0.93 -1.38
CA ALA A 316 24.34 -0.48 -0.25
C ALA A 316 25.71 0.05 -0.71
N ARG A 317 26.33 -0.60 -1.71
CA ARG A 317 27.60 -0.14 -2.33
C ARG A 317 27.42 1.18 -3.11
N THR A 318 26.24 1.41 -3.69
CA THR A 318 25.90 2.72 -4.31
C THR A 318 25.93 3.81 -3.25
N GLU A 319 25.27 3.61 -2.11
CA GLU A 319 25.27 4.59 -1.03
C GLU A 319 26.69 4.81 -0.43
N TYR A 320 27.48 3.75 -0.34
CA TYR A 320 28.88 3.85 0.10
C TYR A 320 29.72 4.72 -0.85
N ALA A 321 29.56 4.54 -2.15
CA ALA A 321 30.26 5.38 -3.13
C ALA A 321 29.81 6.85 -3.06
N HIS A 322 28.51 7.09 -2.82
CA HIS A 322 28.03 8.44 -2.56
C HIS A 322 28.65 9.07 -1.29
N CYS A 323 28.78 8.31 -0.19
CA CYS A 323 29.45 8.80 1.01
C CYS A 323 30.93 9.20 0.74
N LEU A 324 31.64 8.45 -0.12
CA LEU A 324 32.99 8.83 -0.55
C LEU A 324 33.02 10.14 -1.35
N VAL A 325 32.04 10.34 -2.23
CA VAL A 325 31.88 11.61 -2.98
C VAL A 325 31.61 12.78 -2.02
N ASP A 326 30.70 12.61 -1.06
CA ASP A 326 30.38 13.62 -0.05
C ASP A 326 31.61 14.00 0.80
N LEU A 327 32.53 13.07 1.03
CA LEU A 327 33.82 13.29 1.70
C LEU A 327 34.92 13.81 0.78
N HIS A 328 34.62 14.08 -0.50
CA HIS A 328 35.59 14.47 -1.54
C HIS A 328 36.74 13.46 -1.76
N ARG A 329 36.52 12.19 -1.39
CA ARG A 329 37.46 11.07 -1.63
C ARG A 329 37.25 10.51 -3.03
N TYR A 330 37.46 11.34 -4.05
CA TYR A 330 37.04 11.04 -5.42
C TYR A 330 37.75 9.84 -6.04
N ASP A 331 39.05 9.62 -5.78
CA ASP A 331 39.75 8.47 -6.34
C ASP A 331 39.20 7.13 -5.80
N GLU A 332 38.85 7.10 -4.52
CA GLU A 332 38.22 5.94 -3.91
C GLU A 332 36.78 5.75 -4.38
N ALA A 333 36.04 6.83 -4.54
CA ALA A 333 34.71 6.80 -5.11
C ALA A 333 34.69 6.28 -6.54
N LEU A 334 35.65 6.72 -7.39
CA LEU A 334 35.80 6.23 -8.76
C LEU A 334 36.11 4.73 -8.81
N ALA A 335 37.01 4.25 -7.94
CA ALA A 335 37.30 2.83 -7.83
C ALA A 335 36.06 2.04 -7.40
N ALA A 336 35.28 2.55 -6.44
CA ALA A 336 34.04 1.93 -5.97
C ALA A 336 32.97 1.90 -7.08
N TRP A 337 32.80 2.99 -7.81
CA TRP A 337 31.88 3.08 -8.94
C TRP A 337 32.25 2.16 -10.10
N ALA A 338 33.54 2.07 -10.47
CA ALA A 338 34.02 1.17 -11.53
C ALA A 338 33.70 -0.30 -11.18
N ALA A 339 34.06 -0.74 -9.96
CA ALA A 339 33.76 -2.09 -9.52
C ALA A 339 32.24 -2.37 -9.45
N LEU A 340 31.44 -1.39 -9.05
CA LEU A 340 29.97 -1.50 -9.00
C LEU A 340 29.37 -1.56 -10.41
N LEU A 341 29.94 -0.82 -11.36
CA LEU A 341 29.48 -0.82 -12.76
C LEU A 341 29.71 -2.20 -13.41
N ASP A 342 30.87 -2.82 -13.16
CA ASP A 342 31.16 -4.16 -13.66
C ASP A 342 30.20 -5.20 -13.09
N ASP A 343 29.97 -5.19 -11.77
CA ASP A 343 29.01 -6.08 -11.13
C ASP A 343 27.56 -5.81 -11.59
N SER A 344 27.20 -4.54 -11.81
CA SER A 344 25.87 -4.17 -12.30
C SER A 344 25.63 -4.65 -13.73
N ARG A 345 26.65 -4.58 -14.59
CA ARG A 345 26.61 -5.14 -15.95
C ARG A 345 26.39 -6.66 -15.94
N GLU A 346 27.04 -7.35 -15.01
CA GLU A 346 26.92 -8.80 -14.89
C GLU A 346 25.53 -9.22 -14.34
N VAL A 347 25.04 -8.53 -13.33
CA VAL A 347 23.79 -8.90 -12.60
C VAL A 347 22.53 -8.39 -13.28
N ASN A 348 22.53 -7.12 -13.69
CA ASN A 348 21.35 -6.47 -14.24
C ASN A 348 21.36 -6.42 -15.79
N GLY A 349 22.51 -6.72 -16.39
CA GLY A 349 22.76 -6.54 -17.82
C GLY A 349 23.26 -5.13 -18.16
N PRO A 350 24.00 -5.00 -19.28
CA PRO A 350 24.57 -3.72 -19.70
C PRO A 350 23.50 -2.69 -20.09
N GLU A 351 22.34 -3.15 -20.53
CA GLU A 351 21.23 -2.31 -21.01
C GLU A 351 20.23 -1.92 -19.93
N SER A 352 20.44 -2.35 -18.68
CA SER A 352 19.54 -2.04 -17.58
C SER A 352 19.64 -0.57 -17.17
N GLU A 353 18.51 0.05 -16.87
CA GLU A 353 18.45 1.41 -16.30
C GLU A 353 19.30 1.55 -15.03
N LYS A 354 19.38 0.50 -14.22
CA LYS A 354 20.23 0.45 -13.02
C LYS A 354 21.71 0.58 -13.39
N THR A 355 22.15 -0.14 -14.42
CA THR A 355 23.52 -0.08 -14.92
C THR A 355 23.85 1.29 -15.52
N LEU A 356 22.94 1.85 -16.31
CA LEU A 356 23.09 3.20 -16.87
C LEU A 356 23.15 4.25 -15.75
N SER A 357 22.38 4.11 -14.68
CA SER A 357 22.43 5.00 -13.52
C SER A 357 23.76 4.94 -12.78
N VAL A 358 24.33 3.74 -12.56
CA VAL A 358 25.66 3.59 -11.96
C VAL A 358 26.74 4.25 -12.85
N TRP A 359 26.64 4.06 -14.17
CA TRP A 359 27.57 4.68 -15.12
C TRP A 359 27.48 6.22 -15.09
N ASN A 360 26.28 6.78 -15.00
CA ASN A 360 26.10 8.22 -14.81
C ASN A 360 26.76 8.72 -13.52
N HIS A 361 26.65 8.00 -12.41
CA HIS A 361 27.32 8.39 -11.16
C HIS A 361 28.85 8.32 -11.27
N TYR A 362 29.38 7.34 -11.99
CA TYR A 362 30.81 7.28 -12.29
C TYR A 362 31.28 8.50 -13.08
N ALA A 363 30.61 8.83 -14.20
CA ALA A 363 30.93 9.97 -15.04
C ALA A 363 30.78 11.30 -14.29
N TRP A 364 29.74 11.45 -13.48
CA TRP A 364 29.53 12.61 -12.62
C TRP A 364 30.64 12.78 -11.56
N THR A 365 31.12 11.66 -11.01
CA THR A 365 32.23 11.68 -10.05
C THR A 365 33.54 12.10 -10.71
N LEU A 366 33.81 11.68 -11.95
CA LEU A 366 34.97 12.17 -12.74
C LEU A 366 34.95 13.69 -12.89
N PHE A 367 33.77 14.25 -13.19
CA PHE A 367 33.62 15.71 -13.28
C PHE A 367 33.96 16.41 -11.96
N HIS A 368 33.45 15.92 -10.84
CA HIS A 368 33.73 16.52 -9.52
C HIS A 368 35.19 16.32 -9.08
N ALA A 369 35.85 15.27 -9.53
CA ALA A 369 37.28 15.03 -9.33
C ALA A 369 38.16 15.98 -10.18
N GLY A 370 37.54 16.80 -11.03
CA GLY A 370 38.28 17.71 -11.94
C GLY A 370 38.79 16.99 -13.22
N ARG A 371 38.45 15.71 -13.44
CA ARG A 371 38.81 14.91 -14.62
C ARG A 371 37.82 15.14 -15.76
N VAL A 372 37.65 16.40 -16.15
CA VAL A 372 36.55 16.87 -17.02
C VAL A 372 36.57 16.20 -18.38
N SER A 373 37.73 16.08 -19.03
CA SER A 373 37.84 15.43 -20.34
C SER A 373 37.47 13.94 -20.32
N GLU A 374 37.75 13.25 -19.20
CA GLU A 374 37.35 11.87 -19.04
C GLU A 374 35.83 11.76 -18.80
N ALA A 375 35.27 12.69 -18.05
CA ALA A 375 33.82 12.75 -17.83
C ALA A 375 33.06 13.01 -19.14
N GLU A 376 33.57 13.87 -20.03
CA GLU A 376 32.96 14.10 -21.35
C GLU A 376 32.90 12.83 -22.20
N VAL A 377 34.02 12.11 -22.28
CA VAL A 377 34.09 10.85 -23.03
C VAL A 377 33.08 9.83 -22.48
N GLU A 378 33.00 9.69 -21.16
CA GLU A 378 32.05 8.76 -20.53
C GLU A 378 30.59 9.18 -20.79
N TYR A 379 30.28 10.49 -20.75
CA TYR A 379 28.95 10.97 -21.09
C TYR A 379 28.58 10.81 -22.56
N GLU A 380 29.51 10.96 -23.50
CA GLU A 380 29.30 10.68 -24.92
C GLU A 380 28.85 9.22 -25.12
N PHE A 381 29.62 8.26 -24.59
CA PHE A 381 29.27 6.84 -24.66
C PHE A 381 27.96 6.51 -23.93
N LEU A 382 27.75 7.06 -22.74
CA LEU A 382 26.52 6.83 -21.97
C LEU A 382 25.28 7.34 -22.74
N ILE A 383 25.36 8.51 -23.38
CA ILE A 383 24.27 9.09 -24.17
C ILE A 383 24.01 8.24 -25.42
N GLU A 384 25.04 7.81 -26.16
CA GLU A 384 24.90 6.94 -27.32
C GLU A 384 24.17 5.64 -26.96
N GLU A 385 24.62 4.96 -25.88
CA GLU A 385 24.01 3.72 -25.39
C GLU A 385 22.58 3.96 -24.91
N THR A 386 22.33 5.03 -24.18
CA THR A 386 20.98 5.32 -23.67
C THR A 386 20.01 5.65 -24.82
N VAL A 387 20.46 6.35 -25.86
CA VAL A 387 19.66 6.59 -27.08
C VAL A 387 19.34 5.28 -27.79
N ARG A 388 20.33 4.38 -27.87
CA ARG A 388 20.17 3.07 -28.53
C ARG A 388 19.16 2.20 -27.79
N ILE A 389 19.20 2.19 -26.47
CA ILE A 389 18.41 1.30 -25.59
C ILE A 389 17.01 1.85 -25.33
N LEU A 390 16.92 3.11 -24.89
CA LEU A 390 15.69 3.73 -24.39
C LEU A 390 15.08 4.75 -25.34
N GLY A 391 15.86 5.20 -26.35
CA GLY A 391 15.43 6.24 -27.28
C GLY A 391 15.82 7.65 -26.87
N ALA A 392 15.78 8.57 -27.85
CA ALA A 392 16.22 9.96 -27.67
C ALA A 392 15.34 10.79 -26.72
N ASP A 393 14.07 10.43 -26.62
CA ASP A 393 13.07 11.15 -25.82
C ASP A 393 12.91 10.64 -24.40
N HIS A 394 13.58 9.56 -24.04
CA HIS A 394 13.49 8.98 -22.70
C HIS A 394 14.00 9.96 -21.63
N PRO A 395 13.39 10.00 -20.42
CA PRO A 395 13.81 10.92 -19.36
C PRO A 395 15.29 10.81 -18.99
N PHE A 396 15.86 9.60 -18.93
CA PHE A 396 17.29 9.39 -18.67
C PHE A 396 18.17 9.98 -19.78
N THR A 397 17.81 9.79 -21.04
CA THR A 397 18.56 10.34 -22.17
C THR A 397 18.58 11.87 -22.12
N LYS A 398 17.43 12.50 -21.83
CA LYS A 398 17.33 13.95 -21.67
C LYS A 398 18.18 14.45 -20.49
N ASN A 399 18.07 13.79 -19.35
CA ASN A 399 18.84 14.13 -18.16
C ASN A 399 20.35 14.04 -18.41
N PHE A 400 20.82 12.93 -19.00
CA PHE A 400 22.26 12.76 -19.26
C PHE A 400 22.81 13.79 -20.25
N ARG A 401 22.03 14.18 -21.28
CA ARG A 401 22.40 15.27 -22.19
C ARG A 401 22.53 16.63 -21.45
N GLU A 402 21.58 16.93 -20.56
CA GLU A 402 21.65 18.17 -19.76
C GLU A 402 22.90 18.20 -18.86
N VAL A 403 23.23 17.07 -18.24
CA VAL A 403 24.41 16.95 -17.39
C VAL A 403 25.69 17.07 -18.25
N ALA A 404 25.78 16.36 -19.37
CA ALA A 404 26.91 16.47 -20.31
C ALA A 404 27.14 17.89 -20.79
N GLN A 405 26.06 18.63 -21.10
CA GLN A 405 26.17 20.05 -21.50
C GLN A 405 26.73 20.93 -20.38
N ARG A 406 26.39 20.64 -19.12
CA ARG A 406 26.97 21.35 -17.95
C ARG A 406 28.46 21.04 -17.81
N VAL A 407 28.88 19.80 -18.06
CA VAL A 407 30.28 19.36 -18.04
C VAL A 407 31.06 20.11 -19.12
N ALA A 408 30.56 20.13 -20.38
CA ALA A 408 31.21 20.81 -21.52
C ALA A 408 31.35 22.33 -21.29
N THR A 409 30.32 23.00 -20.75
CA THR A 409 30.37 24.44 -20.46
C THR A 409 31.39 24.81 -19.38
N HIS A 410 31.89 23.87 -18.60
CA HIS A 410 32.95 24.11 -17.61
C HIS A 410 34.34 24.14 -18.25
N LEU A 411 34.54 23.48 -19.38
CA LEU A 411 35.81 23.55 -20.14
C LEU A 411 35.98 24.88 -20.86
N ASP A 412 34.89 25.46 -21.38
CA ASP A 412 34.94 26.75 -22.12
C ASP A 412 35.24 27.93 -21.20
N LYS A 413 35.20 27.74 -19.87
CA LYS A 413 35.47 28.80 -18.88
C LYS A 413 36.85 28.74 -18.24
N LYS A 414 37.70 27.76 -18.53
CA LYS A 414 39.07 27.61 -18.09
C LYS A 414 40.02 27.83 -19.27
#